data_82cefc856dc9806ce5e4504730419f5c
#
_entry.id   82cefc856dc9806ce5e4504730419f5c
#
_cell.length_a   1.000
_cell.length_b   1.000
_cell.length_c   1.000
_cell.angle_alpha   90.00
_cell.angle_beta   90.00
_cell.angle_gamma   90.00
#
_symmetry.space_group_name_H-M   'P 1'
#
loop_
_entity.id
_entity.type
_entity.pdbx_description
1 polymer ?
#
loop_
_entity_poly.entity_id
_entity_poly.type
_entity_poly.pdbx_seq_one_letter_code
_entity_poly.pdbx_strand_id
1 'polypeptide(L)'
;MGAAARTHCATAVDLAAQHLGPILTLSPVPTTTAAATHDQGVTPQAIIDFWFKEIKPKSWWIKDTAFDATIKNRFGAVLRQAKAAELYAWRATPQGRLAEIIVLDQFSRNVYRDTAEAFAADPMALALAQEAVARGADLELLAVHVPFLLMPYMHSESRAVHAVALRLFSKPAAEGNLSFELRHKAIIDRFGRYPHRNALLGRVSTEAEIAFLTEPGSSF
;
A
#
# COMPACT_ATOMS: atom_id res chain seq x y z
N MET A 1 -22.82 -74.41 9.41
CA MET A 1 -23.85 -74.20 8.35
C MET A 1 -24.21 -72.73 8.38
N GLY A 2 -24.03 -72.00 7.26
CA GLY A 2 -24.37 -70.56 7.20
C GLY A 2 -23.47 -69.84 6.22
N ALA A 3 -23.87 -69.79 4.93
CA ALA A 3 -23.15 -69.30 3.84
C ALA A 3 -23.09 -67.72 3.88
N ALA A 4 -21.91 -67.15 3.67
CA ALA A 4 -21.72 -65.74 3.53
C ALA A 4 -22.06 -65.27 2.10
N ALA A 5 -23.05 -64.41 1.96
CA ALA A 5 -23.35 -63.71 0.72
C ALA A 5 -22.35 -62.52 0.51
N ARG A 6 -21.55 -62.59 -0.53
CA ARG A 6 -20.74 -61.50 -1.00
C ARG A 6 -21.53 -60.62 -1.98
N THR A 7 -21.90 -59.45 -1.57
CA THR A 7 -22.52 -58.44 -2.45
C THR A 7 -21.42 -57.68 -3.18
N HIS A 8 -21.39 -57.79 -4.52
CA HIS A 8 -20.49 -57.03 -5.38
C HIS A 8 -20.97 -55.58 -5.45
N CYS A 9 -20.11 -54.67 -5.04
CA CYS A 9 -20.27 -53.25 -5.32
C CYS A 9 -19.69 -52.99 -6.72
N ALA A 10 -20.55 -52.80 -7.70
CA ALA A 10 -20.14 -52.39 -9.04
C ALA A 10 -19.83 -50.90 -9.04
N THR A 11 -18.61 -50.59 -9.43
CA THR A 11 -18.06 -49.22 -9.55
C THR A 11 -18.73 -48.48 -10.69
N ALA A 12 -19.34 -47.35 -10.36
CA ALA A 12 -19.84 -46.33 -11.32
C ALA A 12 -18.66 -45.49 -11.89
N VAL A 13 -17.95 -46.02 -12.84
CA VAL A 13 -16.82 -45.32 -13.52
C VAL A 13 -16.87 -45.58 -15.03
N ASP A 14 -18.02 -45.63 -15.65
CA ASP A 14 -18.07 -45.88 -17.09
C ASP A 14 -19.19 -45.16 -17.86
N LEU A 15 -19.41 -43.87 -17.53
CA LEU A 15 -20.39 -43.07 -18.30
C LEU A 15 -19.95 -41.63 -18.61
N ALA A 16 -18.66 -41.31 -18.68
CA ALA A 16 -18.16 -39.96 -18.99
C ALA A 16 -17.28 -39.87 -20.26
N ALA A 17 -17.33 -40.86 -21.14
CA ALA A 17 -16.40 -40.90 -22.31
C ALA A 17 -17.07 -40.73 -23.68
N GLN A 18 -18.23 -40.11 -23.80
CA GLN A 18 -18.91 -40.02 -25.12
C GLN A 18 -19.41 -38.62 -25.51
N HIS A 19 -18.83 -37.52 -25.04
CA HIS A 19 -19.16 -36.18 -25.59
C HIS A 19 -17.93 -35.25 -25.57
N LEU A 20 -16.82 -35.67 -26.16
CA LEU A 20 -15.78 -34.73 -26.57
C LEU A 20 -15.98 -34.40 -28.06
N GLY A 21 -16.62 -33.30 -28.33
CA GLY A 21 -16.64 -32.67 -29.66
C GLY A 21 -15.23 -32.26 -30.13
N PRO A 22 -15.06 -31.97 -31.42
CA PRO A 22 -13.71 -31.75 -32.00
C PRO A 22 -13.02 -30.59 -31.28
N ILE A 23 -11.78 -30.83 -30.83
CA ILE A 23 -10.88 -29.82 -30.28
C ILE A 23 -10.61 -28.81 -31.38
N LEU A 24 -11.15 -27.60 -31.25
CA LEU A 24 -10.80 -26.48 -32.10
C LEU A 24 -9.31 -26.20 -31.90
N THR A 25 -8.52 -26.49 -32.91
CA THR A 25 -7.12 -26.06 -32.99
C THR A 25 -7.09 -24.54 -33.11
N LEU A 26 -6.76 -23.86 -32.01
CA LEU A 26 -6.49 -22.44 -32.00
C LEU A 26 -5.22 -22.20 -32.89
N SER A 27 -5.41 -21.53 -34.01
CA SER A 27 -4.30 -21.03 -34.81
C SER A 27 -3.44 -20.09 -33.96
N PRO A 28 -2.11 -20.10 -34.07
CA PRO A 28 -1.26 -19.20 -33.32
C PRO A 28 -1.60 -17.75 -33.68
N VAL A 29 -1.93 -16.99 -32.67
CA VAL A 29 -2.08 -15.54 -32.79
C VAL A 29 -0.74 -14.98 -33.25
N PRO A 30 -0.69 -14.18 -34.33
CA PRO A 30 0.55 -13.57 -34.75
C PRO A 30 1.08 -12.68 -33.63
N THR A 31 2.25 -12.99 -33.10
CA THR A 31 2.98 -12.15 -32.16
C THR A 31 3.48 -10.93 -32.94
N THR A 32 2.61 -9.94 -33.11
CA THR A 32 3.05 -8.61 -33.55
C THR A 32 3.82 -8.03 -32.37
N THR A 33 5.13 -8.12 -32.42
CA THR A 33 6.02 -7.35 -31.56
C THR A 33 5.88 -5.88 -32.01
N ALA A 34 4.79 -5.26 -31.62
CA ALA A 34 4.74 -3.81 -31.55
C ALA A 34 5.73 -3.43 -30.45
N ALA A 35 6.92 -2.98 -30.85
CA ALA A 35 7.79 -2.21 -30.00
C ALA A 35 6.93 -1.01 -29.54
N ALA A 36 6.28 -1.15 -28.38
CA ALA A 36 5.72 -0.03 -27.69
C ALA A 36 6.89 0.93 -27.48
N THR A 37 6.86 2.06 -28.17
CA THR A 37 7.64 3.23 -27.78
C THR A 37 7.26 3.47 -26.33
N HIS A 38 8.13 3.00 -25.42
CA HIS A 38 8.03 3.36 -24.01
C HIS A 38 8.11 4.88 -23.98
N ASP A 39 6.97 5.53 -23.82
CA ASP A 39 6.93 6.81 -23.14
C ASP A 39 7.82 6.60 -21.90
N GLN A 40 8.91 7.38 -21.81
CA GLN A 40 9.91 7.24 -20.76
C GLN A 40 9.25 7.72 -19.46
N GLY A 41 8.26 6.95 -19.03
CA GLY A 41 7.48 7.21 -17.84
C GLY A 41 8.38 7.34 -16.62
N VAL A 42 7.90 8.01 -15.60
CA VAL A 42 8.60 8.14 -14.31
C VAL A 42 9.03 6.76 -13.81
N THR A 43 10.30 6.60 -13.50
CA THR A 43 10.88 5.33 -13.01
C THR A 43 10.84 5.28 -11.48
N PRO A 44 10.91 4.08 -10.85
CA PRO A 44 11.09 3.94 -9.40
C PRO A 44 12.27 4.74 -8.89
N GLN A 45 13.40 4.71 -9.61
CA GLN A 45 14.61 5.43 -9.23
C GLN A 45 14.38 6.95 -9.21
N ALA A 46 13.61 7.50 -10.15
CA ALA A 46 13.28 8.92 -10.17
C ALA A 46 12.47 9.36 -8.93
N ILE A 47 11.57 8.50 -8.43
CA ILE A 47 10.84 8.75 -7.18
C ILE A 47 11.80 8.73 -5.98
N ILE A 48 12.66 7.72 -5.89
CA ILE A 48 13.66 7.59 -4.80
C ILE A 48 14.62 8.78 -4.82
N ASP A 49 15.13 9.16 -5.97
CA ASP A 49 16.05 10.29 -6.09
C ASP A 49 15.39 11.61 -5.73
N PHE A 50 14.17 11.84 -6.19
CA PHE A 50 13.40 13.03 -5.80
C PHE A 50 13.21 13.07 -4.28
N TRP A 51 12.72 12.00 -3.68
CA TRP A 51 12.33 11.98 -2.27
C TRP A 51 13.52 12.03 -1.31
N PHE A 52 14.63 11.38 -1.64
CA PHE A 52 15.76 11.24 -0.72
C PHE A 52 17.00 12.06 -1.08
N LYS A 53 17.09 12.60 -2.32
CA LYS A 53 18.27 13.35 -2.77
C LYS A 53 17.96 14.78 -3.19
N GLU A 54 16.85 15.00 -3.91
CA GLU A 54 16.52 16.35 -4.41
C GLU A 54 15.92 17.25 -3.32
N ILE A 55 15.03 16.70 -2.46
CA ILE A 55 14.38 17.47 -1.39
C ILE A 55 15.13 17.36 -0.06
N LYS A 56 15.05 18.42 0.74
CA LYS A 56 15.62 18.41 2.09
C LYS A 56 14.75 17.61 3.04
N PRO A 57 15.29 16.82 4.00
CA PRO A 57 14.51 16.02 4.93
C PRO A 57 13.43 16.80 5.69
N LYS A 58 13.68 18.07 6.04
CA LYS A 58 12.68 18.92 6.69
C LYS A 58 11.40 19.12 5.85
N SER A 59 11.51 19.05 4.51
CA SER A 59 10.38 19.25 3.61
C SER A 59 9.36 18.12 3.66
N TRP A 60 9.73 16.93 4.14
CA TRP A 60 8.80 15.81 4.34
C TRP A 60 7.69 16.13 5.35
N TRP A 61 7.95 17.08 6.28
CA TRP A 61 7.10 17.36 7.44
C TRP A 61 6.48 18.75 7.41
N ILE A 62 6.75 19.55 6.38
CA ILE A 62 6.27 20.93 6.27
C ILE A 62 5.14 21.00 5.25
N LYS A 63 4.06 21.68 5.64
CA LYS A 63 2.98 22.03 4.73
C LYS A 63 3.46 23.20 3.83
N ASP A 64 3.70 22.91 2.55
CA ASP A 64 4.21 23.87 1.56
C ASP A 64 3.47 23.68 0.23
N THR A 65 2.67 24.65 -0.15
CA THR A 65 1.84 24.63 -1.37
C THR A 65 2.66 24.62 -2.66
N ALA A 66 3.85 25.25 -2.66
CA ALA A 66 4.75 25.22 -3.82
C ALA A 66 5.38 23.83 -4.00
N PHE A 67 5.71 23.18 -2.89
CA PHE A 67 6.18 21.80 -2.89
C PHE A 67 5.08 20.84 -3.34
N ASP A 68 3.85 21.01 -2.83
CA ASP A 68 2.69 20.22 -3.24
C ASP A 68 2.43 20.36 -4.75
N ALA A 69 2.50 21.58 -5.29
CA ALA A 69 2.37 21.85 -6.73
C ALA A 69 3.50 21.18 -7.54
N THR A 70 4.72 21.15 -7.03
CA THR A 70 5.86 20.48 -7.66
C THR A 70 5.61 18.98 -7.78
N ILE A 71 5.15 18.32 -6.70
CA ILE A 71 4.81 16.89 -6.71
C ILE A 71 3.67 16.64 -7.70
N LYS A 72 2.61 17.44 -7.67
CA LYS A 72 1.47 17.32 -8.58
C LYS A 72 1.88 17.41 -10.04
N ASN A 73 2.71 18.39 -10.39
CA ASN A 73 3.14 18.62 -11.76
C ASN A 73 4.10 17.53 -12.28
N ARG A 74 5.05 17.08 -11.44
CA ARG A 74 6.04 16.06 -11.84
C ARG A 74 5.48 14.65 -11.80
N PHE A 75 4.65 14.34 -10.81
CA PHE A 75 4.29 12.96 -10.47
C PHE A 75 2.79 12.68 -10.43
N GLY A 76 1.94 13.65 -10.78
CA GLY A 76 0.49 13.45 -10.76
C GLY A 76 0.01 12.35 -11.73
N ALA A 77 0.71 12.13 -12.85
CA ALA A 77 0.39 11.03 -13.76
C ALA A 77 0.72 9.67 -13.13
N VAL A 78 1.93 9.53 -12.56
CA VAL A 78 2.34 8.28 -11.91
C VAL A 78 1.51 7.99 -10.66
N LEU A 79 1.05 9.01 -9.94
CA LEU A 79 0.10 8.82 -8.83
C LEU A 79 -1.23 8.22 -9.30
N ARG A 80 -1.76 8.67 -10.44
CA ARG A 80 -2.98 8.05 -11.02
C ARG A 80 -2.73 6.60 -11.42
N GLN A 81 -1.59 6.30 -12.04
CA GLN A 81 -1.19 4.93 -12.39
C GLN A 81 -1.03 4.04 -11.15
N ALA A 82 -0.40 4.55 -10.08
CA ALA A 82 -0.28 3.84 -8.82
C ALA A 82 -1.66 3.49 -8.23
N LYS A 83 -2.58 4.48 -8.18
CA LYS A 83 -3.96 4.28 -7.70
C LYS A 83 -4.78 3.31 -8.55
N ALA A 84 -4.45 3.17 -9.84
CA ALA A 84 -5.01 2.18 -10.75
C ALA A 84 -4.30 0.82 -10.69
N ALA A 85 -3.31 0.65 -9.78
CA ALA A 85 -2.47 -0.54 -9.64
C ALA A 85 -1.64 -0.90 -10.92
N GLU A 86 -1.36 0.08 -11.78
CA GLU A 86 -0.63 -0.11 -13.04
C GLU A 86 0.88 -0.22 -12.84
N LEU A 87 1.40 0.13 -11.62
CA LEU A 87 2.84 0.10 -11.32
C LEU A 87 3.33 -1.26 -10.79
N TYR A 88 2.55 -2.32 -10.97
CA TYR A 88 2.85 -3.65 -10.42
C TYR A 88 4.25 -4.18 -10.81
N ALA A 89 4.76 -3.81 -11.99
CA ALA A 89 6.11 -4.19 -12.43
C ALA A 89 7.23 -3.62 -11.54
N TRP A 90 6.98 -2.48 -10.86
CA TRP A 90 7.93 -1.90 -9.91
C TRP A 90 8.20 -2.81 -8.71
N ARG A 91 7.23 -3.65 -8.36
CA ARG A 91 7.30 -4.53 -7.19
C ARG A 91 8.31 -5.67 -7.32
N ALA A 92 9.01 -5.76 -8.46
CA ALA A 92 10.10 -6.72 -8.67
C ALA A 92 11.32 -6.47 -7.75
N THR A 93 11.50 -5.22 -7.27
CA THR A 93 12.64 -4.84 -6.43
C THR A 93 12.19 -4.15 -5.14
N PRO A 94 12.97 -4.22 -4.03
CA PRO A 94 12.67 -3.48 -2.79
C PRO A 94 12.51 -1.97 -3.01
N GLN A 95 13.37 -1.36 -3.82
CA GLN A 95 13.32 0.07 -4.16
C GLN A 95 12.06 0.41 -4.96
N GLY A 96 11.66 -0.44 -5.90
CA GLY A 96 10.44 -0.24 -6.66
C GLY A 96 9.18 -0.33 -5.81
N ARG A 97 9.13 -1.26 -4.83
CA ARG A 97 8.08 -1.36 -3.82
C ARG A 97 7.99 -0.10 -2.99
N LEU A 98 9.14 0.38 -2.48
CA LEU A 98 9.21 1.62 -1.72
C LEU A 98 8.72 2.81 -2.55
N ALA A 99 9.15 2.92 -3.82
CA ALA A 99 8.74 4.00 -4.70
C ALA A 99 7.21 4.05 -4.89
N GLU A 100 6.57 2.90 -5.16
CA GLU A 100 5.11 2.81 -5.28
C GLU A 100 4.40 3.19 -3.97
N ILE A 101 4.93 2.76 -2.83
CA ILE A 101 4.39 3.11 -1.50
C ILE A 101 4.51 4.61 -1.24
N ILE A 102 5.67 5.25 -1.54
CA ILE A 102 5.84 6.71 -1.41
C ILE A 102 4.82 7.46 -2.30
N VAL A 103 4.63 7.01 -3.53
CA VAL A 103 3.64 7.60 -4.44
C VAL A 103 2.23 7.50 -3.86
N LEU A 104 1.82 6.34 -3.36
CA LEU A 104 0.47 6.12 -2.83
C LEU A 104 0.25 6.83 -1.48
N ASP A 105 1.21 6.77 -0.58
CA ASP A 105 1.06 7.27 0.78
C ASP A 105 1.45 8.76 0.89
N GLN A 106 2.65 9.14 0.47
CA GLN A 106 3.17 10.49 0.66
C GLN A 106 2.66 11.46 -0.41
N PHE A 107 2.74 11.10 -1.69
CA PHE A 107 2.31 12.02 -2.75
C PHE A 107 0.80 12.25 -2.74
N SER A 108 -0.03 11.27 -2.31
CA SER A 108 -1.46 11.50 -2.11
C SER A 108 -1.71 12.62 -1.10
N ARG A 109 -0.98 12.62 0.00
CA ARG A 109 -1.09 13.66 1.04
C ARG A 109 -0.67 15.04 0.56
N ASN A 110 0.31 15.11 -0.32
CA ASN A 110 0.72 16.40 -0.91
C ASN A 110 -0.27 16.86 -2.00
N VAL A 111 -0.58 15.99 -2.99
CA VAL A 111 -1.37 16.35 -4.17
C VAL A 111 -2.83 16.64 -3.83
N TYR A 112 -3.38 15.94 -2.85
CA TYR A 112 -4.78 16.03 -2.44
C TYR A 112 -4.96 16.60 -1.03
N ARG A 113 -4.00 17.43 -0.59
CA ARG A 113 -4.02 18.02 0.75
C ARG A 113 -5.38 18.65 1.10
N ASP A 114 -5.80 18.46 2.34
CA ASP A 114 -7.06 18.96 2.88
C ASP A 114 -8.32 18.43 2.14
N THR A 115 -8.23 17.27 1.53
CA THR A 115 -9.37 16.54 0.93
C THR A 115 -9.40 15.07 1.37
N ALA A 116 -10.56 14.41 1.23
CA ALA A 116 -10.71 12.97 1.47
C ALA A 116 -9.78 12.12 0.59
N GLU A 117 -9.49 12.61 -0.61
CA GLU A 117 -8.66 11.92 -1.61
C GLU A 117 -7.22 11.71 -1.14
N ALA A 118 -6.74 12.53 -0.18
CA ALA A 118 -5.43 12.35 0.43
C ALA A 118 -5.25 10.99 1.14
N PHE A 119 -6.36 10.37 1.56
CA PHE A 119 -6.37 9.11 2.31
C PHE A 119 -6.93 7.94 1.49
N ALA A 120 -7.45 8.18 0.29
CA ALA A 120 -8.15 7.17 -0.51
C ALA A 120 -7.24 5.99 -0.91
N ALA A 121 -5.92 6.20 -1.01
CA ALA A 121 -4.95 5.17 -1.34
C ALA A 121 -4.34 4.46 -0.11
N ASP A 122 -4.66 4.88 1.12
CA ASP A 122 -4.09 4.31 2.35
C ASP A 122 -4.23 2.78 2.44
N PRO A 123 -5.40 2.16 2.13
CA PRO A 123 -5.53 0.70 2.19
C PRO A 123 -4.60 -0.03 1.22
N MET A 124 -4.41 0.52 0.01
CA MET A 124 -3.50 -0.07 -0.98
C MET A 124 -2.04 0.10 -0.54
N ALA A 125 -1.65 1.29 -0.10
CA ALA A 125 -0.31 1.55 0.42
C ALA A 125 0.03 0.60 1.58
N LEU A 126 -0.92 0.38 2.50
CA LEU A 126 -0.75 -0.55 3.62
C LEU A 126 -0.58 -2.00 3.14
N ALA A 127 -1.43 -2.47 2.24
CA ALA A 127 -1.34 -3.83 1.72
C ALA A 127 0.02 -4.08 1.03
N LEU A 128 0.51 -3.10 0.26
CA LEU A 128 1.82 -3.17 -0.38
C LEU A 128 2.97 -3.11 0.63
N ALA A 129 2.86 -2.31 1.69
CA ALA A 129 3.84 -2.27 2.77
C ALA A 129 3.89 -3.60 3.53
N GLN A 130 2.73 -4.22 3.79
CA GLN A 130 2.65 -5.54 4.42
C GLN A 130 3.31 -6.62 3.56
N GLU A 131 3.04 -6.63 2.27
CA GLU A 131 3.66 -7.58 1.33
C GLU A 131 5.17 -7.33 1.21
N ALA A 132 5.61 -6.07 1.17
CA ALA A 132 7.02 -5.71 1.12
C ALA A 132 7.78 -6.21 2.37
N VAL A 133 7.21 -6.01 3.56
CA VAL A 133 7.79 -6.52 4.84
C VAL A 133 7.80 -8.06 4.85
N ALA A 134 6.71 -8.70 4.40
CA ALA A 134 6.65 -10.15 4.34
C ALA A 134 7.70 -10.77 3.39
N ARG A 135 8.15 -10.00 2.39
CA ARG A 135 9.26 -10.38 1.49
C ARG A 135 10.64 -9.96 2.00
N GLY A 136 10.74 -9.32 3.15
CA GLY A 136 12.01 -8.86 3.69
C GLY A 136 12.57 -7.60 3.02
N ALA A 137 11.78 -6.84 2.27
CA ALA A 137 12.25 -5.63 1.61
C ALA A 137 12.79 -4.58 2.60
N ASP A 138 12.27 -4.55 3.84
CA ASP A 138 12.77 -3.70 4.93
C ASP A 138 14.21 -4.04 5.36
N LEU A 139 14.68 -5.25 5.06
CA LEU A 139 16.06 -5.69 5.38
C LEU A 139 17.06 -5.38 4.26
N GLU A 140 16.57 -5.12 3.04
CA GLU A 140 17.40 -4.83 1.86
C GLU A 140 17.51 -3.33 1.55
N LEU A 141 16.63 -2.52 2.14
CA LEU A 141 16.62 -1.07 1.96
C LEU A 141 17.61 -0.36 2.87
N LEU A 142 18.08 0.83 2.47
CA LEU A 142 18.86 1.70 3.33
C LEU A 142 18.03 2.12 4.55
N ALA A 143 18.67 2.32 5.71
CA ALA A 143 17.97 2.67 6.94
C ALA A 143 17.09 3.93 6.82
N VAL A 144 17.50 4.94 6.04
CA VAL A 144 16.70 6.16 5.79
C VAL A 144 15.44 5.88 4.98
N HIS A 145 15.37 4.78 4.24
CA HIS A 145 14.24 4.37 3.41
C HIS A 145 13.18 3.62 4.21
N VAL A 146 13.61 2.83 5.21
CA VAL A 146 12.74 1.91 5.96
C VAL A 146 11.54 2.63 6.62
N PRO A 147 11.68 3.79 7.26
CA PRO A 147 10.53 4.49 7.83
C PRO A 147 9.42 4.76 6.82
N PHE A 148 9.76 5.15 5.58
CA PHE A 148 8.77 5.43 4.53
C PHE A 148 8.08 4.18 4.00
N LEU A 149 8.77 3.03 4.00
CA LEU A 149 8.14 1.73 3.73
C LEU A 149 7.10 1.38 4.82
N LEU A 150 7.35 1.78 6.07
CA LEU A 150 6.53 1.43 7.23
C LEU A 150 5.44 2.46 7.54
N MET A 151 5.51 3.69 7.01
CA MET A 151 4.51 4.74 7.30
C MET A 151 3.06 4.32 7.06
N PRO A 152 2.70 3.52 6.04
CA PRO A 152 1.33 3.06 5.88
C PRO A 152 0.77 2.29 7.10
N TYR A 153 1.61 1.62 7.86
CA TYR A 153 1.18 0.99 9.12
C TYR A 153 0.83 2.04 10.17
N MET A 154 1.65 3.10 10.31
CA MET A 154 1.41 4.22 11.22
C MET A 154 0.16 5.02 10.82
N HIS A 155 -0.16 5.10 9.53
CA HIS A 155 -1.31 5.83 9.01
C HIS A 155 -2.63 5.05 9.09
N SER A 156 -2.61 3.78 9.47
CA SER A 156 -3.78 2.91 9.57
C SER A 156 -4.69 3.29 10.74
N GLU A 157 -6.00 3.20 10.54
CA GLU A 157 -6.99 3.34 11.63
C GLU A 157 -7.33 1.97 12.28
N SER A 158 -6.37 1.05 12.36
CA SER A 158 -6.55 -0.29 12.92
C SER A 158 -5.63 -0.54 14.12
N ARG A 159 -6.20 -0.83 15.29
CA ARG A 159 -5.42 -1.23 16.49
C ARG A 159 -4.54 -2.44 16.23
N ALA A 160 -5.04 -3.42 15.46
CA ALA A 160 -4.26 -4.61 15.11
C ALA A 160 -3.03 -4.27 14.25
N VAL A 161 -3.17 -3.34 13.30
CA VAL A 161 -2.06 -2.87 12.48
C VAL A 161 -1.04 -2.11 13.33
N HIS A 162 -1.47 -1.24 14.25
CA HIS A 162 -0.57 -0.53 15.17
C HIS A 162 0.20 -1.47 16.12
N ALA A 163 -0.38 -2.61 16.51
CA ALA A 163 0.35 -3.61 17.27
C ALA A 163 1.51 -4.23 16.46
N VAL A 164 1.37 -4.32 15.13
CA VAL A 164 2.46 -4.71 14.23
C VAL A 164 3.43 -3.56 14.02
N ALA A 165 2.92 -2.35 13.75
CA ALA A 165 3.72 -1.13 13.56
C ALA A 165 4.69 -0.90 14.70
N LEU A 166 4.22 -1.02 15.96
CA LEU A 166 5.07 -0.89 17.14
C LEU A 166 6.31 -1.80 17.09
N ARG A 167 6.14 -3.07 16.69
CA ARG A 167 7.27 -4.00 16.55
C ARG A 167 8.21 -3.62 15.41
N LEU A 168 7.65 -3.13 14.29
CA LEU A 168 8.44 -2.76 13.12
C LEU A 168 9.26 -1.49 13.40
N PHE A 169 8.64 -0.46 13.98
CA PHE A 169 9.33 0.79 14.35
C PHE A 169 10.27 0.64 15.54
N SER A 170 10.20 -0.45 16.31
CA SER A 170 11.21 -0.76 17.35
C SER A 170 12.49 -1.38 16.79
N LYS A 171 12.54 -1.69 15.48
CA LYS A 171 13.78 -2.19 14.84
C LYS A 171 14.76 -1.03 14.63
N PRO A 172 16.09 -1.27 14.70
CA PRO A 172 17.12 -0.22 14.59
C PRO A 172 16.97 0.69 13.36
N ALA A 173 16.58 0.14 12.20
CA ALA A 173 16.43 0.90 10.96
C ALA A 173 15.26 1.91 10.99
N ALA A 174 14.30 1.79 11.93
CA ALA A 174 13.12 2.65 12.03
C ALA A 174 12.96 3.30 13.42
N GLU A 175 13.83 2.99 14.38
CA GLU A 175 13.76 3.42 15.78
C GLU A 175 13.64 4.93 15.95
N GLY A 176 14.27 5.72 15.08
CA GLY A 176 14.13 7.17 15.07
C GLY A 176 12.69 7.67 14.91
N ASN A 177 11.80 6.84 14.37
CA ASN A 177 10.38 7.16 14.16
C ASN A 177 9.45 6.52 15.21
N LEU A 178 9.97 5.74 16.16
CA LEU A 178 9.18 5.04 17.17
C LEU A 178 8.32 5.99 18.02
N SER A 179 8.86 7.16 18.39
CA SER A 179 8.11 8.16 19.17
C SER A 179 6.89 8.70 18.42
N PHE A 180 6.96 8.76 17.10
CA PHE A 180 5.82 9.14 16.26
C PHE A 180 4.78 8.02 16.23
N GLU A 181 5.20 6.77 16.02
CA GLU A 181 4.29 5.61 16.06
C GLU A 181 3.56 5.52 17.40
N LEU A 182 4.24 5.70 18.52
CA LEU A 182 3.61 5.66 19.85
C LEU A 182 2.52 6.72 20.00
N ARG A 183 2.71 7.93 19.46
CA ARG A 183 1.68 8.99 19.49
C ARG A 183 0.49 8.65 18.59
N HIS A 184 0.74 8.15 17.39
CA HIS A 184 -0.30 7.70 16.46
C HIS A 184 -1.12 6.56 17.07
N LYS A 185 -0.43 5.55 17.59
CA LYS A 185 -1.06 4.42 18.27
C LYS A 185 -1.93 4.85 19.45
N ALA A 186 -1.48 5.80 20.27
CA ALA A 186 -2.27 6.29 21.39
C ALA A 186 -3.61 6.90 20.95
N ILE A 187 -3.65 7.60 19.82
CA ILE A 187 -4.87 8.13 19.24
C ILE A 187 -5.79 6.99 18.77
N ILE A 188 -5.23 6.00 18.08
CA ILE A 188 -6.00 4.85 17.61
C ILE A 188 -6.50 3.97 18.80
N ASP A 189 -5.69 3.79 19.82
CA ASP A 189 -6.11 3.10 21.05
C ASP A 189 -7.29 3.82 21.72
N ARG A 190 -7.26 5.17 21.74
CA ARG A 190 -8.31 5.99 22.37
C ARG A 190 -9.59 6.04 21.55
N PHE A 191 -9.49 6.36 20.26
CA PHE A 191 -10.64 6.69 19.43
C PHE A 191 -10.97 5.63 18.36
N GLY A 192 -10.06 4.72 18.03
CA GLY A 192 -10.22 3.74 16.95
C GLY A 192 -10.10 4.35 15.55
N ARG A 193 -9.83 5.65 15.47
CA ARG A 193 -9.67 6.43 14.24
C ARG A 193 -8.88 7.70 14.51
N TYR A 194 -8.49 8.41 13.44
CA TYR A 194 -7.86 9.72 13.53
C TYR A 194 -8.91 10.83 13.50
N PRO A 195 -9.21 11.51 14.63
CA PRO A 195 -10.24 12.55 14.67
C PRO A 195 -10.02 13.70 13.70
N HIS A 196 -8.78 14.09 13.43
CA HIS A 196 -8.45 15.16 12.48
C HIS A 196 -8.87 14.85 11.02
N ARG A 197 -9.12 13.59 10.67
CA ARG A 197 -9.64 13.18 9.35
C ARG A 197 -11.16 13.27 9.26
N ASN A 198 -11.86 13.38 10.38
CA ASN A 198 -13.32 13.25 10.41
C ASN A 198 -14.02 14.23 9.48
N ALA A 199 -13.67 15.52 9.53
CA ALA A 199 -14.31 16.54 8.69
C ALA A 199 -14.09 16.24 7.19
N LEU A 200 -12.86 15.88 6.81
CA LEU A 200 -12.51 15.57 5.42
C LEU A 200 -13.21 14.30 4.91
N LEU A 201 -13.44 13.34 5.79
CA LEU A 201 -14.07 12.05 5.45
C LEU A 201 -15.59 12.05 5.67
N GLY A 202 -16.21 13.21 5.98
CA GLY A 202 -17.65 13.31 6.25
C GLY A 202 -18.11 12.55 7.49
N ARG A 203 -17.22 12.33 8.46
CA ARG A 203 -17.53 11.62 9.72
C ARG A 203 -17.88 12.61 10.82
N VAL A 204 -18.94 12.35 11.55
CA VAL A 204 -19.31 13.15 12.73
C VAL A 204 -18.31 12.87 13.86
N SER A 205 -17.74 13.94 14.44
CA SER A 205 -16.89 13.84 15.63
C SER A 205 -17.73 13.74 16.91
N THR A 206 -17.28 12.90 17.85
CA THR A 206 -17.82 12.86 19.22
C THR A 206 -17.33 14.06 20.02
N GLU A 207 -17.97 14.37 21.16
CA GLU A 207 -17.52 15.44 22.07
C GLU A 207 -16.08 15.23 22.54
N ALA A 208 -15.69 13.99 22.84
CA ALA A 208 -14.34 13.64 23.25
C ALA A 208 -13.31 13.87 22.11
N GLU A 209 -13.68 13.62 20.86
CA GLU A 209 -12.82 13.91 19.70
C GLU A 209 -12.72 15.41 19.44
N ILE A 210 -13.81 16.18 19.61
CA ILE A 210 -13.79 17.63 19.49
C ILE A 210 -12.86 18.24 20.55
N ALA A 211 -12.97 17.80 21.79
CA ALA A 211 -12.08 18.25 22.87
C ALA A 211 -10.60 17.90 22.55
N PHE A 212 -10.34 16.67 22.11
CA PHE A 212 -8.99 16.24 21.72
C PHE A 212 -8.40 17.09 20.58
N LEU A 213 -9.21 17.50 19.60
CA LEU A 213 -8.73 18.30 18.46
C LEU A 213 -8.24 19.70 18.87
N THR A 214 -8.51 20.17 20.08
CA THR A 214 -7.96 21.42 20.64
C THR A 214 -6.59 21.23 21.31
N GLU A 215 -6.15 19.98 21.52
CA GLU A 215 -4.90 19.66 22.18
C GLU A 215 -3.70 19.75 21.21
N PRO A 216 -2.50 20.16 21.67
CA PRO A 216 -1.29 20.07 20.86
C PRO A 216 -1.00 18.63 20.43
N GLY A 217 -0.64 18.42 19.15
CA GLY A 217 -0.34 17.08 18.63
C GLY A 217 -1.58 16.24 18.29
N SER A 218 -2.76 16.84 18.23
CA SER A 218 -4.02 16.19 17.82
C SER A 218 -4.10 15.94 16.30
N SER A 219 -3.22 16.55 15.53
CA SER A 219 -3.09 16.37 14.06
C SER A 219 -1.63 16.36 13.63
N PHE A 220 -1.34 15.75 12.49
CA PHE A 220 0.00 15.58 11.89
C PHE A 220 -0.10 15.40 10.38
#